data_c857a710692621c5d6750531cc73b981
#
_entry.id   c857a710692621c5d6750531cc73b981
#
_cell.length_a   1.000
_cell.length_b   1.000
_cell.length_c   1.000
_cell.angle_alpha   90.00
_cell.angle_beta   90.00
_cell.angle_gamma   90.00
#
_symmetry.space_group_name_H-M   'P 1'
#
loop_
_entity.id
_entity.type
_entity.pdbx_description
1 polymer ?
#
loop_
_entity_poly.entity_id
_entity_poly.type
_entity_poly.pdbx_seq_one_letter_code
_entity_poly.pdbx_strand_id
1 'polypeptide(L)'
;MKVDRVILASNKNPMYYDFWNQLSFTYKEKFGIKPTLIFFGTQEELDEINLSTEYGEIILQSPIPNIKPWQYTWGLFYFTKFFEDDVCAIMGIDQIPLGTYFLKDVISNVPDENYVMLIDDQYKLEGKSKYTWYENGFSPSAYHIAKGSTFWDIYDFEETFEEEILKLENSNITTMWGDKWGMDEAYSCRTLMKYKYKKRISALSKSNDFLKRRIDCYRNMEIPYDDILLKTNFYIECHSVRPYSEHKDYLDTLFNKIPYFIEKNEKLNTNE
;
A
#
# COMPACT_ATOMS: atom_id res chain seq x y z
N MET A 1 0.07 -12.07 -12.71
CA MET A 1 1.27 -11.67 -11.95
C MET A 1 1.23 -12.22 -10.53
N LYS A 2 2.35 -12.25 -9.83
CA LYS A 2 2.45 -12.67 -8.44
C LYS A 2 3.12 -11.54 -7.66
N VAL A 3 2.52 -11.10 -6.56
CA VAL A 3 3.12 -10.06 -5.71
C VAL A 3 4.33 -10.63 -4.98
N ASP A 4 5.50 -10.05 -5.20
CA ASP A 4 6.75 -10.45 -4.55
C ASP A 4 7.05 -9.59 -3.33
N ARG A 5 6.67 -8.31 -3.40
CA ARG A 5 7.00 -7.29 -2.41
C ARG A 5 5.81 -6.39 -2.10
N VAL A 6 5.67 -6.00 -0.83
CA VAL A 6 4.82 -4.88 -0.43
C VAL A 6 5.69 -3.71 0.02
N ILE A 7 5.38 -2.51 -0.45
CA ILE A 7 6.06 -1.27 -0.07
C ILE A 7 5.14 -0.44 0.80
N LEU A 8 5.64 -0.09 1.97
CA LEU A 8 4.99 0.70 3.00
C LEU A 8 5.84 1.95 3.27
N ALA A 9 5.23 3.03 3.75
CA ALA A 9 5.97 4.22 4.15
C ALA A 9 5.50 4.73 5.52
N SER A 10 6.45 5.23 6.29
CA SER A 10 6.18 5.88 7.57
C SER A 10 7.28 6.88 7.91
N ASN A 11 7.04 7.65 8.95
CA ASN A 11 8.02 8.48 9.65
C ASN A 11 7.85 8.24 11.15
N LYS A 12 8.51 9.03 12.00
CA LYS A 12 8.40 8.94 13.47
C LYS A 12 7.03 9.38 14.03
N ASN A 13 5.97 9.37 13.23
CA ASN A 13 4.63 9.66 13.70
C ASN A 13 4.01 8.40 14.34
N PRO A 14 3.66 8.41 15.64
CA PRO A 14 3.11 7.23 16.32
C PRO A 14 1.75 6.77 15.77
N MET A 15 1.08 7.60 14.99
CA MET A 15 -0.13 7.20 14.28
C MET A 15 0.12 6.07 13.27
N TYR A 16 1.38 5.83 12.84
CA TYR A 16 1.71 4.98 11.71
C TYR A 16 2.82 3.97 11.98
N TYR A 17 3.98 4.37 12.51
CA TYR A 17 5.15 3.48 12.57
C TYR A 17 4.93 2.23 13.43
N ASP A 18 4.09 2.30 14.45
CA ASP A 18 3.82 1.19 15.38
C ASP A 18 3.19 -0.05 14.71
N PHE A 19 2.63 0.10 13.51
CA PHE A 19 2.09 -1.02 12.74
C PHE A 19 3.16 -1.93 12.14
N TRP A 20 4.38 -1.40 11.92
CA TRP A 20 5.41 -2.08 11.13
C TRP A 20 5.73 -3.49 11.62
N ASN A 21 5.97 -3.67 12.91
CA ASN A 21 6.43 -4.96 13.44
C ASN A 21 5.40 -6.07 13.18
N GLN A 22 4.12 -5.79 13.36
CA GLN A 22 3.05 -6.75 13.10
C GLN A 22 2.77 -6.93 11.60
N LEU A 23 2.85 -5.88 10.82
CA LEU A 23 2.67 -5.95 9.37
C LEU A 23 3.80 -6.74 8.71
N SER A 24 5.06 -6.46 9.05
CA SER A 24 6.20 -7.16 8.47
C SER A 24 6.13 -8.67 8.76
N PHE A 25 5.83 -9.05 10.00
CA PHE A 25 5.56 -10.45 10.34
C PHE A 25 4.41 -11.03 9.51
N THR A 26 3.29 -10.32 9.42
CA THR A 26 2.10 -10.82 8.70
C THR A 26 2.38 -11.02 7.21
N TYR A 27 2.97 -10.06 6.54
CA TYR A 27 3.32 -10.19 5.13
C TYR A 27 4.32 -11.32 4.90
N LYS A 28 5.39 -11.37 5.71
CA LYS A 28 6.45 -12.36 5.54
C LYS A 28 6.00 -13.75 5.91
N GLU A 29 5.54 -13.95 7.15
CA GLU A 29 5.29 -15.27 7.73
C GLU A 29 3.93 -15.84 7.39
N LYS A 30 2.90 -14.98 7.23
CA LYS A 30 1.55 -15.47 6.94
C LYS A 30 1.23 -15.48 5.45
N PHE A 31 1.77 -14.53 4.66
CA PHE A 31 1.42 -14.37 3.25
C PHE A 31 2.55 -14.76 2.30
N GLY A 32 3.80 -14.83 2.75
CA GLY A 32 4.96 -15.12 1.91
C GLY A 32 5.31 -13.99 0.95
N ILE A 33 5.00 -12.77 1.32
CA ILE A 33 5.30 -11.55 0.57
C ILE A 33 6.38 -10.78 1.33
N LYS A 34 7.40 -10.27 0.63
CA LYS A 34 8.50 -9.53 1.23
C LYS A 34 8.06 -8.09 1.59
N PRO A 35 8.06 -7.69 2.86
CA PRO A 35 7.73 -6.31 3.23
C PRO A 35 8.96 -5.41 3.20
N THR A 36 8.77 -4.18 2.73
CA THR A 36 9.77 -3.11 2.73
C THR A 36 9.13 -1.84 3.29
N LEU A 37 9.75 -1.26 4.30
CA LEU A 37 9.37 0.03 4.86
C LEU A 37 10.31 1.11 4.36
N ILE A 38 9.77 2.16 3.78
CA ILE A 38 10.50 3.40 3.55
C ILE A 38 10.29 4.28 4.79
N PHE A 39 11.32 4.40 5.61
CA PHE A 39 11.26 5.23 6.80
C PHE A 39 11.82 6.62 6.51
N PHE A 40 10.98 7.62 6.60
CA PHE A 40 11.34 9.02 6.41
C PHE A 40 11.76 9.66 7.74
N GLY A 41 13.06 9.80 7.91
CA GLY A 41 13.63 10.33 9.15
C GLY A 41 15.14 10.28 9.18
N THR A 42 15.71 10.38 10.37
CA THR A 42 17.15 10.17 10.63
C THR A 42 17.41 8.79 11.23
N GLN A 43 18.67 8.38 11.26
CA GLN A 43 19.05 7.12 11.91
C GLN A 43 18.74 7.16 13.41
N GLU A 44 18.97 8.29 14.05
CA GLU A 44 18.67 8.48 15.47
C GLU A 44 17.17 8.31 15.76
N GLU A 45 16.31 8.85 14.88
CA GLU A 45 14.87 8.69 15.02
C GLU A 45 14.44 7.24 14.84
N LEU A 46 15.06 6.51 13.91
CA LEU A 46 14.77 5.09 13.68
C LEU A 46 15.22 4.25 14.88
N ASP A 47 16.40 4.53 15.43
CA ASP A 47 16.95 3.83 16.60
C ASP A 47 16.08 4.02 17.86
N GLU A 48 15.50 5.22 18.03
CA GLU A 48 14.61 5.51 19.16
C GLU A 48 13.30 4.72 19.16
N ILE A 49 12.76 4.41 17.98
CA ILE A 49 11.46 3.73 17.86
C ILE A 49 11.57 2.20 17.75
N ASN A 50 12.78 1.67 17.65
CA ASN A 50 13.09 0.23 17.68
C ASN A 50 12.23 -0.64 16.74
N LEU A 51 12.17 -0.30 15.46
CA LEU A 51 11.49 -1.10 14.45
C LEU A 51 12.32 -2.34 14.10
N SER A 52 11.67 -3.50 14.07
CA SER A 52 12.32 -4.78 13.76
C SER A 52 12.63 -4.93 12.27
N THR A 53 13.82 -5.44 11.96
CA THR A 53 14.21 -5.88 10.60
C THR A 53 14.14 -7.40 10.42
N GLU A 54 13.62 -8.13 11.41
CA GLU A 54 13.57 -9.59 11.38
C GLU A 54 12.71 -10.14 10.22
N TYR A 55 11.60 -9.48 9.94
CA TYR A 55 10.64 -9.95 8.94
C TYR A 55 10.59 -9.10 7.67
N GLY A 56 11.30 -7.99 7.63
CA GLY A 56 11.33 -7.09 6.47
C GLY A 56 12.54 -6.19 6.44
N GLU A 57 12.68 -5.45 5.38
CA GLU A 57 13.76 -4.47 5.24
C GLU A 57 13.23 -3.05 5.50
N ILE A 58 14.11 -2.19 6.04
CA ILE A 58 13.83 -0.78 6.25
C ILE A 58 14.83 0.02 5.43
N ILE A 59 14.33 0.88 4.57
CA ILE A 59 15.14 1.84 3.80
C ILE A 59 14.96 3.21 4.45
N LEU A 60 16.06 3.77 4.91
CA LEU A 60 16.09 5.11 5.49
C LEU A 60 16.15 6.16 4.39
N GLN A 61 15.24 7.12 4.43
CA GLN A 61 15.19 8.25 3.54
C GLN A 61 15.03 9.55 4.34
N SER A 62 15.93 10.50 4.14
CA SER A 62 15.74 11.83 4.71
C SER A 62 14.55 12.55 4.06
N PRO A 63 13.63 13.12 4.85
CA PRO A 63 12.54 13.91 4.29
C PRO A 63 13.10 15.20 3.68
N ILE A 64 12.48 15.67 2.59
CA ILE A 64 12.83 16.94 1.98
C ILE A 64 12.24 18.07 2.83
N PRO A 65 13.08 19.03 3.31
CA PRO A 65 12.63 20.11 4.17
C PRO A 65 11.54 20.96 3.51
N ASN A 66 10.60 21.46 4.32
CA ASN A 66 9.51 22.36 3.90
C ASN A 66 8.50 21.75 2.91
N ILE A 67 8.59 20.48 2.60
CA ILE A 67 7.60 19.77 1.79
C ILE A 67 6.58 19.11 2.72
N LYS A 68 5.31 19.12 2.31
CA LYS A 68 4.20 18.51 3.05
C LYS A 68 4.29 16.97 3.09
N PRO A 69 3.53 16.31 3.98
CA PRO A 69 3.55 14.85 4.15
C PRO A 69 3.27 14.01 2.89
N TRP A 70 2.72 14.57 1.82
CA TRP A 70 2.50 13.84 0.57
C TRP A 70 3.79 13.24 -0.02
N GLN A 71 4.98 13.80 0.34
CA GLN A 71 6.26 13.21 -0.05
C GLN A 71 6.42 11.76 0.45
N TYR A 72 5.84 11.43 1.60
CA TYR A 72 5.93 10.08 2.17
C TYR A 72 5.11 9.07 1.37
N THR A 73 3.90 9.46 0.96
CA THR A 73 3.06 8.63 0.09
C THR A 73 3.63 8.54 -1.32
N TRP A 74 4.23 9.62 -1.85
CA TRP A 74 4.95 9.54 -3.12
C TRP A 74 6.19 8.66 -3.06
N GLY A 75 6.85 8.57 -1.93
CA GLY A 75 7.94 7.63 -1.70
C GLY A 75 7.55 6.17 -1.99
N LEU A 76 6.30 5.77 -1.72
CA LEU A 76 5.80 4.44 -2.06
C LEU A 76 5.96 4.15 -3.56
N PHE A 77 5.69 5.12 -4.43
CA PHE A 77 5.85 5.00 -5.88
C PHE A 77 7.32 5.05 -6.28
N TYR A 78 8.04 6.07 -5.82
CA TYR A 78 9.43 6.30 -6.20
C TYR A 78 10.34 5.12 -5.87
N PHE A 79 10.21 4.55 -4.68
CA PHE A 79 11.11 3.47 -4.25
C PHE A 79 10.87 2.14 -4.95
N THR A 80 9.77 1.98 -5.71
CA THR A 80 9.58 0.79 -6.58
C THR A 80 10.69 0.63 -7.60
N LYS A 81 11.34 1.74 -8.01
CA LYS A 81 12.42 1.73 -9.01
C LYS A 81 13.64 0.90 -8.59
N PHE A 82 13.85 0.70 -7.29
CA PHE A 82 14.96 -0.11 -6.79
C PHE A 82 14.67 -1.62 -6.81
N PHE A 83 13.48 -2.00 -7.23
CA PHE A 83 12.99 -3.38 -7.27
C PHE A 83 12.44 -3.73 -8.66
N GLU A 84 13.24 -3.49 -9.68
CA GLU A 84 12.83 -3.56 -11.10
C GLU A 84 12.14 -4.87 -11.47
N ASP A 85 12.65 -6.01 -10.95
CA ASP A 85 12.17 -7.35 -11.26
C ASP A 85 11.04 -7.81 -10.34
N ASP A 86 10.90 -7.22 -9.14
CA ASP A 86 9.84 -7.56 -8.18
C ASP A 86 8.49 -6.98 -8.64
N VAL A 87 7.43 -7.75 -8.49
CA VAL A 87 6.07 -7.21 -8.54
C VAL A 87 5.78 -6.56 -7.20
N CYS A 88 5.79 -5.23 -7.19
CA CYS A 88 5.59 -4.40 -6.01
C CYS A 88 4.11 -4.06 -5.84
N ALA A 89 3.59 -4.21 -4.63
CA ALA A 89 2.29 -3.68 -4.21
C ALA A 89 2.50 -2.50 -3.27
N ILE A 90 1.97 -1.34 -3.62
CA ILE A 90 1.96 -0.16 -2.76
C ILE A 90 0.75 -0.22 -1.85
N MET A 91 0.98 -0.12 -0.53
CA MET A 91 -0.04 -0.23 0.50
C MET A 91 0.11 0.86 1.55
N GLY A 92 -0.99 1.26 2.19
CA GLY A 92 -0.93 2.11 3.38
C GLY A 92 -0.43 1.32 4.58
N ILE A 93 0.37 1.94 5.43
CA ILE A 93 0.89 1.29 6.65
C ILE A 93 -0.20 1.04 7.70
N ASP A 94 -1.34 1.70 7.59
CA ASP A 94 -2.53 1.50 8.42
C ASP A 94 -3.58 0.58 7.75
N GLN A 95 -3.18 -0.10 6.67
CA GLN A 95 -4.00 -1.08 5.96
C GLN A 95 -3.51 -2.48 6.30
N ILE A 96 -4.16 -3.10 7.29
CA ILE A 96 -3.81 -4.46 7.75
C ILE A 96 -4.36 -5.47 6.76
N PRO A 97 -3.51 -6.29 6.12
CA PRO A 97 -3.99 -7.34 5.24
C PRO A 97 -4.62 -8.46 6.06
N LEU A 98 -5.87 -8.81 5.78
CA LEU A 98 -6.61 -9.85 6.49
C LEU A 98 -6.70 -11.16 5.72
N GLY A 99 -6.43 -11.12 4.42
CA GLY A 99 -6.48 -12.27 3.55
C GLY A 99 -5.65 -12.07 2.29
N THR A 100 -5.46 -13.16 1.56
CA THR A 100 -4.65 -13.17 0.33
C THR A 100 -5.49 -13.06 -0.95
N TYR A 101 -6.81 -13.08 -0.82
CA TYR A 101 -7.70 -13.10 -1.98
C TYR A 101 -7.33 -12.05 -3.03
N PHE A 102 -7.14 -10.80 -2.61
CA PHE A 102 -6.77 -9.74 -3.54
C PHE A 102 -5.35 -9.91 -4.10
N LEU A 103 -4.36 -10.06 -3.22
CA LEU A 103 -2.94 -10.09 -3.57
C LEU A 103 -2.51 -11.38 -4.30
N LYS A 104 -3.26 -12.48 -4.15
CA LYS A 104 -2.95 -13.75 -4.80
C LYS A 104 -3.99 -14.09 -5.86
N ASP A 105 -5.27 -14.24 -5.49
CA ASP A 105 -6.26 -14.81 -6.41
C ASP A 105 -6.67 -13.82 -7.50
N VAL A 106 -6.92 -12.55 -7.14
CA VAL A 106 -7.29 -11.51 -8.12
C VAL A 106 -6.10 -11.14 -8.99
N ILE A 107 -4.96 -10.85 -8.37
CA ILE A 107 -3.76 -10.38 -9.07
C ILE A 107 -3.14 -11.48 -9.94
N SER A 108 -3.23 -12.76 -9.57
CA SER A 108 -2.69 -13.85 -10.38
C SER A 108 -3.29 -13.95 -11.79
N ASN A 109 -4.50 -13.44 -11.98
CA ASN A 109 -5.16 -13.42 -13.29
C ASN A 109 -4.77 -12.21 -14.17
N VAL A 110 -3.91 -11.32 -13.68
CA VAL A 110 -3.45 -10.15 -14.42
C VAL A 110 -2.09 -10.47 -15.07
N PRO A 111 -1.88 -10.14 -16.37
CA PRO A 111 -0.57 -10.29 -17.02
C PRO A 111 0.54 -9.52 -16.29
N ASP A 112 1.77 -10.06 -16.31
CA ASP A 112 2.91 -9.49 -15.58
C ASP A 112 3.35 -8.11 -16.08
N GLU A 113 3.07 -7.80 -17.34
CA GLU A 113 3.36 -6.50 -17.94
C GLU A 113 2.33 -5.42 -17.62
N ASN A 114 1.26 -5.76 -16.91
CA ASN A 114 0.20 -4.81 -16.60
C ASN A 114 0.51 -4.04 -15.31
N TYR A 115 -0.07 -2.86 -15.25
CA TYR A 115 -0.20 -2.04 -14.06
C TYR A 115 -1.62 -2.16 -13.52
N VAL A 116 -1.75 -2.54 -12.26
CA VAL A 116 -3.04 -2.65 -11.57
C VAL A 116 -3.21 -1.48 -10.64
N MET A 117 -4.38 -0.89 -10.65
CA MET A 117 -4.80 0.07 -9.64
C MET A 117 -6.21 -0.26 -9.15
N LEU A 118 -6.43 -0.03 -7.87
CA LEU A 118 -7.74 -0.16 -7.28
C LEU A 118 -8.43 1.20 -7.27
N ILE A 119 -9.61 1.28 -7.88
CA ILE A 119 -10.38 2.52 -7.95
C ILE A 119 -11.42 2.52 -6.84
N ASP A 120 -11.47 3.61 -6.08
CA ASP A 120 -12.52 3.81 -5.09
C ASP A 120 -13.80 4.35 -5.74
N ASP A 121 -14.85 3.54 -5.73
CA ASP A 121 -16.18 3.94 -6.20
C ASP A 121 -16.86 4.96 -5.29
N GLN A 122 -16.32 5.23 -4.09
CA GLN A 122 -16.88 6.23 -3.16
C GLN A 122 -16.76 7.66 -3.69
N TYR A 123 -15.86 7.91 -4.64
CA TYR A 123 -15.78 9.19 -5.34
C TYR A 123 -16.80 9.34 -6.47
N LYS A 124 -17.79 8.46 -6.56
CA LYS A 124 -18.98 8.68 -7.41
C LYS A 124 -19.81 9.80 -6.80
N LEU A 125 -19.62 11.00 -7.28
CA LEU A 125 -20.64 12.04 -7.11
C LEU A 125 -21.94 11.53 -7.74
N GLU A 126 -23.04 11.53 -6.97
CA GLU A 126 -24.36 11.08 -7.41
C GLU A 126 -24.67 11.60 -8.83
N GLY A 127 -24.96 10.68 -9.73
CA GLY A 127 -25.41 11.01 -11.10
C GLY A 127 -24.33 11.11 -12.17
N LYS A 128 -23.06 10.85 -11.88
CA LYS A 128 -21.97 10.83 -12.88
C LYS A 128 -21.48 9.42 -13.20
N SER A 129 -20.94 9.25 -14.41
CA SER A 129 -20.59 7.96 -15.02
C SER A 129 -19.57 7.13 -14.22
N LYS A 130 -19.45 5.84 -14.54
CA LYS A 130 -18.58 4.82 -13.92
C LYS A 130 -17.08 5.19 -13.79
N TYR A 131 -16.63 6.35 -14.29
CA TYR A 131 -15.23 6.75 -14.43
C TYR A 131 -14.91 8.11 -13.80
N THR A 132 -15.60 8.47 -12.71
CA THR A 132 -15.48 9.81 -12.08
C THR A 132 -14.09 10.14 -11.55
N TRP A 133 -13.27 9.16 -11.18
CA TRP A 133 -11.89 9.41 -10.80
C TRP A 133 -11.04 9.97 -11.96
N TYR A 134 -11.27 9.52 -13.20
CA TYR A 134 -10.64 10.11 -14.40
C TYR A 134 -11.03 11.58 -14.59
N GLU A 135 -12.30 11.88 -14.38
CA GLU A 135 -12.81 13.24 -14.54
C GLU A 135 -12.35 14.18 -13.44
N ASN A 136 -12.17 13.68 -12.22
CA ASN A 136 -11.70 14.46 -11.08
C ASN A 136 -10.16 14.50 -10.94
N GLY A 137 -9.41 13.67 -11.67
CA GLY A 137 -7.97 13.66 -11.70
C GLY A 137 -7.31 13.10 -10.44
N PHE A 138 -7.96 12.14 -9.75
CA PHE A 138 -7.44 11.47 -8.56
C PHE A 138 -7.46 9.94 -8.69
N SER A 139 -6.42 9.29 -8.18
CA SER A 139 -6.39 7.86 -7.90
C SER A 139 -5.91 7.65 -6.46
N PRO A 140 -6.52 6.74 -5.69
CA PRO A 140 -6.02 6.43 -4.35
C PRO A 140 -4.53 6.08 -4.38
N SER A 141 -3.77 6.49 -3.38
CA SER A 141 -2.33 6.19 -3.28
C SER A 141 -2.02 4.75 -2.88
N ALA A 142 -3.02 3.97 -2.52
CA ALA A 142 -2.87 2.56 -2.16
C ALA A 142 -3.40 1.62 -3.26
N TYR A 143 -2.92 0.37 -3.24
CA TYR A 143 -3.29 -0.69 -4.20
C TYR A 143 -2.88 -0.40 -5.65
N HIS A 144 -1.69 0.15 -5.82
CA HIS A 144 -1.01 0.13 -7.10
C HIS A 144 -0.07 -1.08 -7.14
N ILE A 145 -0.20 -1.95 -8.14
CA ILE A 145 0.56 -3.18 -8.24
C ILE A 145 1.11 -3.33 -9.65
N ALA A 146 2.42 -3.46 -9.76
CA ALA A 146 3.13 -3.74 -11.02
C ALA A 146 4.57 -4.15 -10.73
N LYS A 147 5.31 -4.58 -11.75
CA LYS A 147 6.77 -4.65 -11.65
C LYS A 147 7.37 -3.27 -11.39
N GLY A 148 8.46 -3.22 -10.64
CA GLY A 148 9.19 -1.97 -10.40
C GLY A 148 9.59 -1.28 -11.71
N SER A 149 10.05 -2.03 -12.71
CA SER A 149 10.33 -1.52 -14.06
C SER A 149 9.11 -0.91 -14.76
N THR A 150 7.91 -1.43 -14.51
CA THR A 150 6.66 -0.86 -15.05
C THR A 150 6.32 0.48 -14.37
N PHE A 151 6.54 0.60 -13.05
CA PHE A 151 6.42 1.88 -12.36
C PHE A 151 7.37 2.91 -12.96
N TRP A 152 8.62 2.51 -13.21
CA TRP A 152 9.60 3.37 -13.86
C TRP A 152 9.14 3.85 -15.24
N ASP A 153 8.70 2.94 -16.12
CA ASP A 153 8.24 3.27 -17.49
C ASP A 153 7.01 4.22 -17.48
N ILE A 154 6.19 4.16 -16.43
CA ILE A 154 5.00 5.01 -16.30
C ILE A 154 5.35 6.40 -15.77
N TYR A 155 6.14 6.47 -14.69
CA TYR A 155 6.33 7.70 -13.93
C TYR A 155 7.57 8.47 -14.32
N ASP A 156 8.53 7.85 -15.02
CA ASP A 156 9.78 8.47 -15.48
C ASP A 156 10.47 9.22 -14.32
N PHE A 157 10.78 8.44 -13.27
CA PHE A 157 11.33 8.99 -12.03
C PHE A 157 12.69 9.66 -12.25
N GLU A 158 12.93 10.75 -11.54
CA GLU A 158 14.24 11.38 -11.47
C GLU A 158 15.28 10.47 -10.80
N GLU A 159 16.55 10.82 -10.93
CA GLU A 159 17.64 10.01 -10.39
C GLU A 159 17.58 9.96 -8.86
N THR A 160 17.41 11.10 -8.22
CA THR A 160 17.31 11.22 -6.76
C THR A 160 15.88 11.49 -6.30
N PHE A 161 15.58 11.09 -5.06
CA PHE A 161 14.28 11.37 -4.45
C PHE A 161 14.03 12.88 -4.30
N GLU A 162 15.09 13.65 -4.02
CA GLU A 162 14.99 15.12 -3.90
C GLU A 162 14.56 15.75 -5.23
N GLU A 163 15.21 15.39 -6.33
CA GLU A 163 14.84 15.89 -7.67
C GLU A 163 13.40 15.52 -8.01
N GLU A 164 13.00 14.29 -7.74
CA GLU A 164 11.62 13.84 -7.97
C GLU A 164 10.61 14.66 -7.18
N ILE A 165 10.85 14.88 -5.89
CA ILE A 165 9.96 15.70 -5.04
C ILE A 165 9.92 17.16 -5.49
N LEU A 166 11.06 17.74 -5.85
CA LEU A 166 11.11 19.12 -6.36
C LEU A 166 10.41 19.25 -7.72
N LYS A 167 10.50 18.25 -8.59
CA LYS A 167 9.73 18.18 -9.83
C LYS A 167 8.22 18.24 -9.56
N LEU A 168 7.75 17.45 -8.62
CA LEU A 168 6.33 17.43 -8.25
C LEU A 168 5.91 18.74 -7.58
N GLU A 169 6.71 19.28 -6.66
CA GLU A 169 6.41 20.52 -5.94
C GLU A 169 6.28 21.71 -6.90
N ASN A 170 7.12 21.75 -7.94
CA ASN A 170 7.10 22.79 -8.97
C ASN A 170 6.05 22.51 -10.07
N SER A 171 5.36 21.38 -10.03
CA SER A 171 4.31 21.08 -10.99
C SER A 171 3.07 21.96 -10.77
N ASN A 172 2.40 22.32 -11.86
CA ASN A 172 1.13 23.08 -11.84
C ASN A 172 -0.07 22.17 -11.51
N ILE A 173 0.14 21.16 -10.65
CA ILE A 173 -0.94 20.25 -10.24
C ILE A 173 -1.69 20.90 -9.08
N THR A 174 -3.00 21.04 -9.26
CA THR A 174 -3.91 21.44 -8.20
C THR A 174 -4.61 20.20 -7.66
N THR A 175 -4.72 20.07 -6.36
CA THR A 175 -5.49 19.03 -5.69
C THR A 175 -6.90 19.53 -5.38
N MET A 176 -7.84 18.61 -5.19
CA MET A 176 -9.22 19.00 -4.87
C MET A 176 -9.33 19.63 -3.48
N TRP A 177 -8.36 19.42 -2.60
CA TRP A 177 -8.32 20.00 -1.25
C TRP A 177 -7.56 21.34 -1.18
N GLY A 178 -7.03 21.83 -2.31
CA GLY A 178 -6.48 23.18 -2.45
C GLY A 178 -5.12 23.43 -1.78
N ASP A 179 -4.58 22.47 -1.03
CA ASP A 179 -3.40 22.66 -0.18
C ASP A 179 -2.24 21.68 -0.48
N LYS A 180 -2.21 21.10 -1.67
CA LYS A 180 -1.31 20.02 -2.09
C LYS A 180 -1.46 18.69 -1.32
N TRP A 181 -2.42 18.57 -0.43
CA TRP A 181 -2.82 17.28 0.10
C TRP A 181 -3.34 16.40 -1.04
N GLY A 182 -2.90 15.14 -1.12
CA GLY A 182 -3.23 14.27 -2.25
C GLY A 182 -2.51 14.63 -3.55
N MET A 183 -1.36 15.31 -3.49
CA MET A 183 -0.52 15.58 -4.66
C MET A 183 -0.08 14.29 -5.35
N ASP A 184 0.29 13.30 -4.57
CA ASP A 184 0.63 11.94 -5.01
C ASP A 184 -0.50 11.29 -5.80
N GLU A 185 -1.74 11.36 -5.30
CA GLU A 185 -2.93 10.84 -5.98
C GLU A 185 -3.23 11.57 -7.27
N ALA A 186 -3.15 12.91 -7.26
CA ALA A 186 -3.41 13.73 -8.43
C ALA A 186 -2.34 13.54 -9.51
N TYR A 187 -1.06 13.47 -9.12
CA TYR A 187 0.05 13.26 -10.05
C TYR A 187 -0.01 11.86 -10.64
N SER A 188 -0.20 10.84 -9.82
CA SER A 188 -0.34 9.45 -10.26
C SER A 188 -1.47 9.32 -11.28
N CYS A 189 -2.65 9.82 -10.98
CA CYS A 189 -3.80 9.78 -11.88
C CYS A 189 -3.49 10.43 -13.23
N ARG A 190 -2.95 11.65 -13.23
CA ARG A 190 -2.64 12.39 -14.46
C ARG A 190 -1.57 11.70 -15.31
N THR A 191 -0.58 11.10 -14.65
CA THR A 191 0.48 10.35 -15.33
C THR A 191 -0.09 9.08 -15.98
N LEU A 192 -0.89 8.30 -15.27
CA LEU A 192 -1.57 7.13 -15.80
C LEU A 192 -2.50 7.48 -16.98
N MET A 193 -3.19 8.61 -16.91
CA MET A 193 -4.05 9.09 -18.02
C MET A 193 -3.25 9.42 -19.28
N LYS A 194 -2.01 9.84 -19.16
CA LYS A 194 -1.12 10.18 -20.27
C LYS A 194 -0.31 9.00 -20.78
N TYR A 195 -0.25 7.91 -20.01
CA TYR A 195 0.57 6.76 -20.34
C TYR A 195 0.20 6.17 -21.70
N LYS A 196 1.20 5.98 -22.53
CA LYS A 196 1.03 5.56 -23.94
C LYS A 196 0.42 4.16 -24.10
N TYR A 197 0.64 3.28 -23.10
CA TYR A 197 0.14 1.90 -23.12
C TYR A 197 -1.06 1.72 -22.19
N LYS A 198 -2.08 2.56 -22.31
CA LYS A 198 -3.29 2.52 -21.47
C LYS A 198 -3.95 1.14 -21.39
N LYS A 199 -3.80 0.30 -22.41
CA LYS A 199 -4.33 -1.07 -22.43
C LYS A 199 -3.70 -1.98 -21.38
N ARG A 200 -2.52 -1.61 -20.83
CA ARG A 200 -1.85 -2.32 -19.76
C ARG A 200 -2.29 -1.84 -18.37
N ILE A 201 -3.16 -0.85 -18.27
CA ILE A 201 -3.70 -0.39 -17.01
C ILE A 201 -4.96 -1.19 -16.70
N SER A 202 -4.90 -2.04 -15.69
CA SER A 202 -6.03 -2.81 -15.18
C SER A 202 -6.63 -2.05 -14.00
N ALA A 203 -7.64 -1.24 -14.26
CA ALA A 203 -8.38 -0.54 -13.23
C ALA A 203 -9.42 -1.48 -12.61
N LEU A 204 -9.18 -1.90 -11.37
CA LEU A 204 -10.10 -2.74 -10.62
C LEU A 204 -11.01 -1.86 -9.77
N SER A 205 -12.32 -1.95 -10.01
CA SER A 205 -13.29 -1.22 -9.20
C SER A 205 -13.34 -1.81 -7.79
N LYS A 206 -13.26 -0.98 -6.76
CA LYS A 206 -13.72 -1.32 -5.42
C LYS A 206 -15.25 -1.51 -5.49
N SER A 207 -15.69 -2.55 -6.20
CA SER A 207 -17.11 -2.91 -6.29
C SER A 207 -17.70 -3.05 -4.90
N ASN A 208 -19.03 -3.04 -4.79
CA ASN A 208 -19.72 -3.31 -3.53
C ASN A 208 -19.24 -4.59 -2.83
N ASP A 209 -18.70 -5.56 -3.59
CA ASP A 209 -18.12 -6.79 -3.04
C ASP A 209 -16.78 -6.55 -2.35
N PHE A 210 -15.93 -5.66 -2.85
CA PHE A 210 -14.68 -5.30 -2.17
C PHE A 210 -14.96 -4.57 -0.86
N LEU A 211 -15.88 -3.61 -0.87
CA LEU A 211 -16.26 -2.87 0.35
C LEU A 211 -16.84 -3.78 1.43
N LYS A 212 -17.61 -4.81 1.05
CA LYS A 212 -18.12 -5.82 2.00
C LYS A 212 -17.00 -6.70 2.59
N ARG A 213 -15.84 -6.77 1.92
CA ARG A 213 -14.68 -7.55 2.34
C ARG A 213 -13.63 -6.71 3.10
N ARG A 214 -13.93 -5.46 3.37
CA ARG A 214 -13.08 -4.53 4.10
C ARG A 214 -13.67 -4.25 5.47
N ILE A 215 -12.82 -4.28 6.50
CA ILE A 215 -13.13 -3.72 7.81
C ILE A 215 -12.64 -2.27 7.79
N ASP A 216 -13.54 -1.30 7.85
CA ASP A 216 -13.18 0.11 7.76
C ASP A 216 -13.40 0.80 9.12
N CYS A 217 -12.33 0.89 9.90
CA CYS A 217 -12.30 1.57 11.19
C CYS A 217 -12.15 3.10 11.04
N TYR A 218 -12.57 3.65 9.92
CA TYR A 218 -12.59 5.09 9.70
C TYR A 218 -13.26 5.81 10.88
N ARG A 219 -12.69 6.92 11.32
CA ARG A 219 -13.05 7.67 12.52
C ARG A 219 -12.61 7.05 13.85
N ASN A 220 -11.60 6.20 13.84
CA ASN A 220 -11.01 5.58 15.02
C ASN A 220 -12.03 4.83 15.90
N MET A 221 -12.94 4.11 15.26
CA MET A 221 -13.87 3.21 15.94
C MET A 221 -13.46 1.76 15.64
N GLU A 222 -13.25 0.97 16.68
CA GLU A 222 -13.05 -0.46 16.56
C GLU A 222 -14.33 -1.12 16.01
N ILE A 223 -14.22 -1.74 14.84
CA ILE A 223 -15.34 -2.39 14.17
C ILE A 223 -15.29 -3.89 14.48
N PRO A 224 -16.37 -4.48 15.00
CA PRO A 224 -16.45 -5.92 15.19
C PRO A 224 -16.37 -6.66 13.83
N TYR A 225 -15.69 -7.81 13.84
CA TYR A 225 -15.53 -8.66 12.65
C TYR A 225 -15.96 -10.08 12.94
N ASP A 226 -16.34 -10.80 11.89
CA ASP A 226 -16.74 -12.20 11.96
C ASP A 226 -15.52 -13.12 11.86
N ASP A 227 -15.27 -13.91 12.88
CA ASP A 227 -14.14 -14.85 12.96
C ASP A 227 -14.18 -15.93 11.87
N ILE A 228 -15.37 -16.35 11.43
CA ILE A 228 -15.53 -17.36 10.37
C ILE A 228 -15.13 -16.74 9.04
N LEU A 229 -15.61 -15.52 8.77
CA LEU A 229 -15.27 -14.78 7.55
C LEU A 229 -13.76 -14.47 7.48
N LEU A 230 -13.13 -14.17 8.61
CA LEU A 230 -11.68 -13.96 8.67
C LEU A 230 -10.92 -15.25 8.30
N LYS A 231 -11.31 -16.39 8.90
CA LYS A 231 -10.68 -17.69 8.65
C LYS A 231 -10.89 -18.21 7.23
N THR A 232 -11.95 -17.81 6.56
CA THR A 232 -12.29 -18.26 5.20
C THR A 232 -11.73 -17.37 4.09
N ASN A 233 -10.77 -16.48 4.39
CA ASN A 233 -10.17 -15.56 3.43
C ASN A 233 -11.20 -14.60 2.78
N PHE A 234 -12.31 -14.33 3.50
CA PHE A 234 -13.33 -13.44 2.99
C PHE A 234 -12.89 -11.97 3.07
N TYR A 235 -12.33 -11.57 4.23
CA TYR A 235 -11.83 -10.20 4.39
C TYR A 235 -10.53 -10.00 3.60
N ILE A 236 -10.41 -8.85 2.96
CA ILE A 236 -9.21 -8.44 2.22
C ILE A 236 -8.28 -7.66 3.12
N GLU A 237 -8.83 -6.66 3.81
CA GLU A 237 -8.06 -5.76 4.67
C GLU A 237 -8.89 -5.14 5.79
N CYS A 238 -8.19 -4.56 6.75
CA CYS A 238 -8.70 -3.62 7.71
C CYS A 238 -7.99 -2.26 7.53
N HIS A 239 -8.74 -1.21 7.21
CA HIS A 239 -8.26 0.16 7.38
C HIS A 239 -8.39 0.51 8.86
N SER A 240 -7.28 0.53 9.54
CA SER A 240 -7.17 0.37 10.99
C SER A 240 -7.53 1.62 11.79
N VAL A 241 -7.87 1.42 13.05
CA VAL A 241 -7.85 2.47 14.08
C VAL A 241 -6.42 2.89 14.38
N ARG A 242 -6.20 4.15 14.77
CA ARG A 242 -4.88 4.74 15.04
C ARG A 242 -4.90 5.63 16.28
N PRO A 243 -3.81 5.74 17.04
CA PRO A 243 -2.55 5.00 16.90
C PRO A 243 -2.68 3.55 17.37
N TYR A 244 -1.69 2.70 16.98
CA TYR A 244 -1.68 1.29 17.39
C TYR A 244 -1.70 1.11 18.90
N SER A 245 -0.90 1.93 19.62
CA SER A 245 -0.74 1.85 21.07
C SER A 245 -2.04 2.06 21.86
N GLU A 246 -2.96 2.88 21.35
CA GLU A 246 -4.26 3.15 22.01
C GLU A 246 -5.28 2.02 21.76
N HIS A 247 -5.12 1.25 20.70
CA HIS A 247 -6.02 0.17 20.29
C HIS A 247 -5.35 -1.19 20.29
N LYS A 248 -4.31 -1.32 21.10
CA LYS A 248 -3.40 -2.47 21.08
C LYS A 248 -4.13 -3.80 21.24
N ASP A 249 -5.03 -3.93 22.19
CA ASP A 249 -5.73 -5.19 22.47
C ASP A 249 -6.60 -5.64 21.31
N TYR A 250 -7.29 -4.70 20.67
CA TYR A 250 -8.08 -4.98 19.47
C TYR A 250 -7.19 -5.39 18.31
N LEU A 251 -6.12 -4.65 18.06
CA LEU A 251 -5.21 -4.87 16.93
C LEU A 251 -4.39 -6.16 17.11
N ASP A 252 -3.84 -6.41 18.28
CA ASP A 252 -3.14 -7.66 18.57
C ASP A 252 -4.06 -8.86 18.39
N THR A 253 -5.31 -8.76 18.85
CA THR A 253 -6.30 -9.80 18.66
C THR A 253 -6.57 -10.04 17.18
N LEU A 254 -6.73 -8.98 16.39
CA LEU A 254 -6.96 -9.06 14.96
C LEU A 254 -5.76 -9.72 14.24
N PHE A 255 -4.54 -9.22 14.48
CA PHE A 255 -3.32 -9.78 13.88
C PHE A 255 -3.12 -11.26 14.22
N ASN A 256 -3.36 -11.65 15.48
CA ASN A 256 -3.23 -13.04 15.92
C ASN A 256 -4.21 -13.98 15.22
N LYS A 257 -5.40 -13.50 14.88
CA LYS A 257 -6.44 -14.28 14.20
C LYS A 257 -6.26 -14.41 12.69
N ILE A 258 -5.42 -13.57 12.06
CA ILE A 258 -5.12 -13.68 10.61
C ILE A 258 -4.52 -15.08 10.33
N PRO A 259 -5.10 -15.87 9.40
CA PRO A 259 -4.59 -17.19 9.10
C PRO A 259 -3.22 -17.15 8.40
N TYR A 260 -2.52 -18.29 8.45
CA TYR A 260 -1.37 -18.55 7.59
C TYR A 260 -1.84 -19.01 6.22
N PHE A 261 -1.40 -18.35 5.16
CA PHE A 261 -1.73 -18.67 3.77
C PHE A 261 -0.54 -19.22 2.99
N ILE A 262 0.57 -19.47 3.68
CA ILE A 262 1.72 -20.20 3.16
C ILE A 262 1.50 -21.66 3.52
N GLU A 263 1.59 -22.57 2.54
CA GLU A 263 1.74 -23.98 2.84
C GLU A 263 3.04 -24.14 3.62
N LYS A 264 2.95 -24.52 4.89
CA LYS A 264 4.11 -25.03 5.60
C LYS A 264 4.50 -26.29 4.85
N ASN A 265 5.59 -26.24 4.09
CA ASN A 265 6.27 -27.43 3.66
C ASN A 265 6.63 -28.19 4.96
N GLU A 266 5.79 -29.10 5.38
CA GLU A 266 6.15 -30.13 6.33
C GLU A 266 7.34 -30.83 5.66
N LYS A 267 8.55 -30.54 6.15
CA LYS A 267 9.68 -31.42 5.91
C LYS A 267 9.24 -32.76 6.49
N LEU A 268 8.73 -33.61 5.63
CA LEU A 268 8.68 -35.03 5.88
C LEU A 268 10.13 -35.43 6.17
N ASN A 269 10.50 -35.42 7.45
CA ASN A 269 11.61 -36.16 7.94
C ASN A 269 11.26 -37.65 7.75
N THR A 270 11.42 -38.14 6.54
CA THR A 270 11.61 -39.55 6.31
C THR A 270 12.99 -39.87 6.82
N ASN A 271 13.08 -40.13 8.13
CA ASN A 271 14.13 -40.97 8.66
C ASN A 271 13.89 -42.38 8.14
N GLU A 272 14.56 -42.79 7.09
CA GLU A 272 14.94 -44.15 6.81
C GLU A 272 16.43 -44.32 7.09
#